data_bfc832facfbe90baecbdc16a2d1011bd
#
_entry.id   bfc832facfbe90baecbdc16a2d1011bd
#
_cell.length_a   1.000
_cell.length_b   1.000
_cell.length_c   1.000
_cell.angle_alpha   90.00
_cell.angle_beta   90.00
_cell.angle_gamma   90.00
#
_symmetry.space_group_name_H-M   'P 1'
#
loop_
_entity.id
_entity.type
_entity.pdbx_description
1 polymer ?
#
loop_
_entity_poly.entity_id
_entity_poly.type
_entity_poly.pdbx_seq_one_letter_code
_entity_poly.pdbx_strand_id
1 'polypeptide(L)'
;MIKLPLTVPLNSPPPPERIAKADRAIARALEIAEEYPSVEAHGSWTPARDAGEAIVVQALEREVEAIIVGGEPPTKIRGGAVLGGVRGSKPAEIGPITEYVLRHAPCRVLLTAPPESAPEPFEVPTVA
;
A
#
# COMPACT_ATOMS: atom_id res chain seq x y z
N MET A 1 3.87 -8.08 0.53
CA MET A 1 5.29 -8.28 0.91
C MET A 1 5.43 -8.64 2.38
N ILE A 2 6.28 -9.58 2.71
CA ILE A 2 6.50 -10.03 4.11
C ILE A 2 7.79 -9.41 4.63
N LYS A 3 7.67 -8.51 5.62
CA LYS A 3 8.84 -7.87 6.24
C LYS A 3 9.51 -8.83 7.23
N LEU A 4 10.79 -9.07 7.06
CA LEU A 4 11.61 -9.87 7.97
C LEU A 4 12.42 -8.97 8.91
N PRO A 5 12.61 -9.38 10.19
CA PRO A 5 13.54 -8.71 11.10
C PRO A 5 14.99 -8.81 10.62
N LEU A 6 15.83 -7.85 11.00
CA LEU A 6 17.25 -7.83 10.63
C LEU A 6 18.04 -9.03 11.16
N THR A 7 17.57 -9.63 12.24
CA THR A 7 18.21 -10.78 12.89
C THR A 7 17.95 -12.11 12.21
N VAL A 8 17.00 -12.15 11.26
CA VAL A 8 16.61 -13.37 10.55
C VAL A 8 17.27 -13.37 9.17
N PRO A 9 17.96 -14.44 8.76
CA PRO A 9 18.48 -14.57 7.40
C PRO A 9 17.36 -14.49 6.36
N LEU A 10 17.65 -13.88 5.20
CA LEU A 10 16.64 -13.72 4.12
C LEU A 10 16.16 -15.05 3.53
N ASN A 11 16.97 -16.08 3.63
CA ASN A 11 16.63 -17.43 3.19
C ASN A 11 15.86 -18.25 4.24
N SER A 12 15.62 -17.69 5.43
CA SER A 12 14.78 -18.34 6.41
C SER A 12 13.31 -18.22 6.00
N PRO A 13 12.51 -19.28 6.16
CA PRO A 13 11.09 -19.20 5.87
C PRO A 13 10.41 -18.18 6.80
N PRO A 14 9.52 -17.33 6.28
CA PRO A 14 8.76 -16.42 7.11
C PRO A 14 7.87 -17.17 8.11
N PRO A 15 7.50 -16.53 9.23
CA PRO A 15 6.56 -17.12 10.17
C PRO A 15 5.25 -17.53 9.49
N PRO A 16 4.68 -18.71 9.80
CA PRO A 16 3.47 -19.22 9.16
C PRO A 16 2.28 -18.25 9.20
N GLU A 17 2.15 -17.48 10.27
CA GLU A 17 1.10 -16.47 10.42
C GLU A 17 1.20 -15.35 9.38
N ARG A 18 2.42 -14.95 9.04
CA ARG A 18 2.65 -13.91 8.03
C ARG A 18 2.41 -14.44 6.63
N ILE A 19 2.77 -15.68 6.37
CA ILE A 19 2.47 -16.36 5.11
C ILE A 19 0.95 -16.43 4.94
N ALA A 20 0.23 -16.93 5.95
CA ALA A 20 -1.22 -17.06 5.90
C ALA A 20 -1.93 -15.70 5.71
N LYS A 21 -1.39 -14.62 6.30
CA LYS A 21 -1.91 -13.26 6.09
C LYS A 21 -1.68 -12.79 4.65
N ALA A 22 -0.50 -13.04 4.10
CA ALA A 22 -0.17 -12.67 2.73
C ALA A 22 -1.04 -13.45 1.73
N ASP A 23 -1.19 -14.74 1.92
CA ASP A 23 -2.02 -15.60 1.06
C ASP A 23 -3.49 -15.16 1.06
N ARG A 24 -4.04 -14.81 2.23
CA ARG A 24 -5.42 -14.26 2.31
C ARG A 24 -5.56 -12.93 1.56
N ALA A 25 -4.58 -12.05 1.66
CA ALA A 25 -4.61 -10.78 0.96
C ALA A 25 -4.54 -10.97 -0.57
N ILE A 26 -3.70 -11.89 -1.03
CA ILE A 26 -3.59 -12.27 -2.44
C ILE A 26 -4.89 -12.89 -2.92
N ALA A 27 -5.43 -13.86 -2.20
CA ALA A 27 -6.69 -14.52 -2.56
C ALA A 27 -7.83 -13.51 -2.71
N ARG A 28 -7.94 -12.55 -1.79
CA ARG A 28 -8.93 -11.49 -1.87
C ARG A 28 -8.75 -10.59 -3.08
N ALA A 29 -7.52 -10.23 -3.40
CA ALA A 29 -7.21 -9.41 -4.57
C ALA A 29 -7.53 -10.13 -5.88
N LEU A 30 -7.23 -11.42 -5.97
CA LEU A 30 -7.54 -12.24 -7.14
C LEU A 30 -9.06 -12.44 -7.31
N GLU A 31 -9.79 -12.66 -6.22
CA GLU A 31 -11.26 -12.72 -6.23
C GLU A 31 -11.89 -11.44 -6.83
N ILE A 32 -11.38 -10.28 -6.42
CA ILE A 32 -11.84 -8.99 -6.99
C ILE A 32 -11.47 -8.89 -8.47
N ALA A 33 -10.28 -9.35 -8.86
CA ALA A 33 -9.84 -9.28 -10.24
C ALA A 33 -10.68 -10.16 -11.19
N GLU A 34 -11.28 -11.24 -10.71
CA GLU A 34 -12.19 -12.10 -11.49
C GLU A 34 -13.44 -11.35 -11.97
N GLU A 35 -13.82 -10.26 -11.32
CA GLU A 35 -14.94 -9.41 -11.77
C GLU A 35 -14.59 -8.62 -13.04
N TYR A 36 -13.30 -8.59 -13.42
CA TYR A 36 -12.79 -7.83 -14.56
C TYR A 36 -12.13 -8.75 -15.60
N PRO A 37 -12.88 -9.38 -16.50
CA PRO A 37 -12.35 -10.39 -17.44
C PRO A 37 -11.24 -9.91 -18.36
N SER A 38 -11.11 -8.61 -18.54
CA SER A 38 -10.04 -8.00 -19.35
C SER A 38 -8.72 -7.84 -18.62
N VAL A 39 -8.69 -8.16 -17.33
CA VAL A 39 -7.50 -8.03 -16.48
C VAL A 39 -6.95 -9.41 -16.16
N GLU A 40 -5.71 -9.65 -16.52
CA GLU A 40 -4.96 -10.83 -16.09
C GLU A 40 -4.23 -10.49 -14.77
N ALA A 41 -4.62 -11.13 -13.69
CA ALA A 41 -4.08 -10.85 -12.37
C ALA A 41 -3.23 -12.01 -11.84
N HIS A 42 -2.06 -11.68 -11.32
CA HIS A 42 -1.15 -12.63 -10.67
C HIS A 42 -0.81 -12.13 -9.27
N GLY A 43 -0.86 -13.01 -8.30
CA GLY A 43 -0.52 -12.70 -6.92
C GLY A 43 0.73 -13.44 -6.47
N SER A 44 1.63 -12.73 -5.83
CA SER A 44 2.81 -13.33 -5.20
C SER A 44 3.25 -12.53 -3.99
N TRP A 45 3.97 -13.16 -3.10
CA TRP A 45 4.65 -12.47 -2.01
C TRP A 45 6.14 -12.81 -2.01
N THR A 46 6.94 -11.89 -1.49
CA THR A 46 8.38 -12.05 -1.39
C THR A 46 8.82 -11.62 0.00
N PRO A 47 9.67 -12.42 0.68
CA PRO A 47 10.28 -11.97 1.91
C PRO A 47 11.26 -10.82 1.64
N ALA A 48 11.19 -9.77 2.44
CA ALA A 48 12.06 -8.62 2.31
C ALA A 48 12.31 -7.96 3.68
N ARG A 49 13.45 -7.31 3.83
CA ARG A 49 13.76 -6.48 4.99
C ARG A 49 13.21 -5.09 4.82
N ASP A 50 13.34 -4.55 3.62
CA ASP A 50 12.78 -3.26 3.23
C ASP A 50 11.76 -3.46 2.10
N ALA A 51 10.55 -3.01 2.36
CA ALA A 51 9.46 -3.18 1.41
C ALA A 51 9.57 -2.23 0.22
N GLY A 52 10.05 -1.00 0.44
CA GLY A 52 10.21 -0.02 -0.63
C GLY A 52 11.26 -0.46 -1.63
N GLU A 53 12.42 -0.91 -1.14
CA GLU A 53 13.49 -1.43 -1.99
C GLU A 53 13.02 -2.65 -2.80
N ALA A 54 12.35 -3.59 -2.15
CA ALA A 54 11.89 -4.80 -2.83
C ALA A 54 10.82 -4.51 -3.90
N ILE A 55 9.95 -3.53 -3.69
CA ILE A 55 8.98 -3.10 -4.70
C ILE A 55 9.72 -2.54 -5.92
N VAL A 56 10.70 -1.66 -5.70
CA VAL A 56 11.47 -1.05 -6.79
C VAL A 56 12.27 -2.10 -7.56
N VAL A 57 12.93 -3.05 -6.86
CA VAL A 57 13.65 -4.15 -7.50
C VAL A 57 12.71 -5.01 -8.35
N GLN A 58 11.54 -5.39 -7.82
CA GLN A 58 10.55 -6.16 -8.58
C GLN A 58 10.02 -5.39 -9.79
N ALA A 59 9.85 -4.09 -9.67
CA ALA A 59 9.42 -3.25 -10.78
C ALA A 59 10.47 -3.19 -11.90
N LEU A 60 11.75 -3.12 -11.54
CA LEU A 60 12.86 -3.17 -12.48
C LEU A 60 12.98 -4.54 -13.17
N GLU A 61 12.93 -5.63 -12.39
CA GLU A 61 13.06 -6.99 -12.92
C GLU A 61 11.93 -7.38 -13.88
N ARG A 62 10.74 -6.86 -13.62
CA ARG A 62 9.55 -7.15 -14.43
C ARG A 62 9.26 -6.10 -15.49
N GLU A 63 10.06 -5.04 -15.58
CA GLU A 63 9.90 -3.94 -16.53
C GLU A 63 8.46 -3.39 -16.56
N VAL A 64 7.88 -3.17 -15.36
CA VAL A 64 6.50 -2.73 -15.24
C VAL A 64 6.32 -1.28 -15.70
N GLU A 65 5.17 -0.97 -16.28
CA GLU A 65 4.84 0.38 -16.74
C GLU A 65 4.40 1.33 -15.60
N ALA A 66 3.85 0.76 -14.55
CA ALA A 66 3.38 1.52 -13.40
C ALA A 66 3.39 0.70 -12.10
N ILE A 67 3.62 1.38 -11.00
CA ILE A 67 3.43 0.85 -9.64
C ILE A 67 2.21 1.53 -9.05
N ILE A 68 1.27 0.74 -8.55
CA ILE A 68 0.10 1.26 -7.83
C ILE A 68 0.28 0.97 -6.36
N VAL A 69 0.30 2.01 -5.55
CA VAL A 69 0.44 1.90 -4.09
C VAL A 69 -0.85 2.36 -3.43
N GLY A 70 -1.43 1.49 -2.61
CA GLY A 70 -2.54 1.87 -1.74
C GLY A 70 -2.02 2.77 -0.62
N GLY A 71 -2.64 3.94 -0.44
CA GLY A 71 -2.38 4.77 0.71
C GLY A 71 -2.90 4.09 1.98
N GLU A 72 -2.10 4.05 3.03
CA GLU A 72 -2.65 3.72 4.34
C GLU A 72 -3.59 4.85 4.76
N PRO A 73 -4.76 4.52 5.34
CA PRO A 73 -5.56 5.55 5.96
C PRO A 73 -4.69 6.26 7.00
N PRO A 74 -4.82 7.58 7.15
CA PRO A 74 -4.07 8.30 8.17
C PRO A 74 -4.35 7.59 9.48
N THR A 75 -3.32 6.97 10.03
CA THR A 75 -3.43 6.26 11.30
C THR A 75 -4.00 7.25 12.29
N LYS A 76 -5.21 7.01 12.78
CA LYS A 76 -5.73 7.74 13.93
C LYS A 76 -4.66 7.63 14.98
N ILE A 77 -4.00 8.74 15.29
CA ILE A 77 -2.97 8.79 16.30
C ILE A 77 -3.63 8.27 17.56
N ARG A 78 -3.28 7.06 17.92
CA ARG A 78 -3.79 6.41 19.12
C ARG A 78 -3.29 7.23 20.30
N GLY A 79 -4.16 8.01 20.92
CA GLY A 79 -3.84 8.77 22.13
C GLY A 79 -3.43 10.22 21.89
N GLY A 80 -3.59 10.76 20.72
CA GLY A 80 -3.49 12.20 20.54
C GLY A 80 -4.64 12.87 21.24
N ALA A 81 -4.46 13.36 22.47
CA ALA A 81 -5.30 14.38 23.00
C ALA A 81 -5.29 15.53 21.99
N VAL A 82 -6.42 15.81 21.40
CA VAL A 82 -6.61 17.02 20.61
C VAL A 82 -6.62 18.18 21.60
N LEU A 83 -5.45 18.58 22.01
CA LEU A 83 -5.24 19.83 22.68
C LEU A 83 -5.36 20.92 21.63
N GLY A 84 -6.51 21.54 21.64
CA GLY A 84 -6.79 22.87 21.15
C GLY A 84 -6.18 23.26 19.82
N GLY A 85 -7.01 23.30 18.77
CA GLY A 85 -6.86 24.29 17.72
C GLY A 85 -5.53 24.33 16.99
N VAL A 86 -4.96 23.22 16.58
CA VAL A 86 -3.86 23.28 15.65
C VAL A 86 -4.41 23.47 14.24
N ARG A 87 -4.42 24.70 13.83
CA ARG A 87 -4.44 25.09 12.44
C ARG A 87 -3.18 24.55 11.78
N GLY A 88 -3.32 23.46 11.12
CA GLY A 88 -2.27 22.79 10.40
C GLY A 88 -2.68 21.34 10.31
N SER A 89 -3.59 21.02 9.38
CA SER A 89 -3.62 19.68 8.84
C SER A 89 -2.23 19.45 8.32
N LYS A 90 -1.42 18.69 9.08
CA LYS A 90 -0.22 18.11 8.48
C LYS A 90 -0.69 17.44 7.20
N PRO A 91 -0.08 17.74 6.06
CA PRO A 91 -0.37 17.01 4.84
C PRO A 91 -0.26 15.54 5.22
N ALA A 92 -1.19 14.71 4.73
CA ALA A 92 -1.18 13.28 4.98
C ALA A 92 0.24 12.78 4.76
N GLU A 93 0.92 12.36 5.83
CA GLU A 93 2.31 11.95 5.71
C GLU A 93 2.31 10.71 4.85
N ILE A 94 2.96 10.84 3.70
CA ILE A 94 3.24 9.70 2.84
C ILE A 94 4.14 8.79 3.64
N GLY A 95 3.73 7.53 3.82
CA GLY A 95 4.51 6.57 4.58
C GLY A 95 5.92 6.35 3.98
N PRO A 96 6.88 5.91 4.77
CA PRO A 96 8.28 5.78 4.33
C PRO A 96 8.47 4.84 3.14
N ILE A 97 7.66 3.80 3.04
CA ILE A 97 7.68 2.86 1.91
C ILE A 97 7.25 3.58 0.64
N THR A 98 6.15 4.30 0.69
CA THR A 98 5.62 5.05 -0.46
C THR A 98 6.59 6.16 -0.88
N GLU A 99 7.19 6.86 0.08
CA GLU A 99 8.21 7.88 -0.21
C GLU A 99 9.42 7.28 -0.91
N TYR A 100 9.91 6.13 -0.45
CA TYR A 100 11.01 5.44 -1.08
C TYR A 100 10.69 5.05 -2.53
N VAL A 101 9.50 4.46 -2.74
CA VAL A 101 9.03 4.07 -4.08
C VAL A 101 8.92 5.29 -5.00
N LEU A 102 8.35 6.39 -4.52
CA LEU A 102 8.25 7.63 -5.33
C LEU A 102 9.60 8.18 -5.77
N ARG A 103 10.63 8.04 -4.92
CA ARG A 103 11.98 8.55 -5.22
C ARG A 103 12.79 7.64 -6.14
N HIS A 104 12.54 6.33 -6.13
CA HIS A 104 13.40 5.34 -6.77
C HIS A 104 12.71 4.50 -7.85
N ALA A 105 11.41 4.68 -8.05
CA ALA A 105 10.68 3.91 -9.05
C ALA A 105 11.20 4.15 -10.47
N PRO A 106 11.38 3.10 -11.27
CA PRO A 106 11.79 3.21 -12.68
C PRO A 106 10.64 3.60 -13.61
N CYS A 107 9.44 3.71 -13.11
CA CYS A 107 8.20 3.89 -13.85
C CYS A 107 7.23 4.84 -13.12
N ARG A 108 6.04 5.00 -13.66
CA ARG A 108 5.00 5.82 -13.01
C ARG A 108 4.57 5.21 -11.68
N VAL A 109 4.29 6.07 -10.72
CA VAL A 109 3.72 5.67 -9.43
C VAL A 109 2.35 6.31 -9.24
N LEU A 110 1.34 5.48 -9.01
CA LEU A 110 -0.03 5.90 -8.75
C LEU A 110 -0.34 5.64 -7.28
N LEU A 111 -0.79 6.68 -6.59
CA LEU A 111 -1.26 6.57 -5.22
C LEU A 111 -2.78 6.48 -5.22
N THR A 112 -3.31 5.48 -4.53
CA THR A 112 -4.75 5.31 -4.37
C THR A 112 -5.14 5.51 -2.92
N ALA A 113 -6.21 6.28 -2.68
CA ALA A 113 -6.79 6.38 -1.36
C ALA A 113 -7.64 5.14 -1.05
N PRO A 114 -7.67 4.66 0.20
CA PRO A 114 -8.58 3.59 0.59
C PRO A 114 -10.03 4.06 0.43
N PRO A 115 -10.94 3.16 0.03
CA PRO A 115 -12.36 3.50 -0.20
C PRO A 115 -13.04 4.14 1.02
N GLU A 116 -12.66 3.72 2.21
CA GLU A 116 -13.21 4.23 3.48
C GLU A 116 -12.80 5.66 3.81
N SER A 117 -11.76 6.17 3.15
CA SER A 117 -11.31 7.56 3.29
C SER A 117 -11.79 8.44 2.14
N ALA A 118 -12.52 7.89 1.19
CA ALA A 118 -13.16 8.70 0.17
C ALA A 118 -14.12 9.69 0.86
N PRO A 119 -14.02 10.97 0.56
CA PRO A 119 -15.00 11.93 1.08
C PRO A 119 -16.39 11.48 0.62
N GLU A 120 -17.37 11.64 1.51
CA GLU A 120 -18.78 11.50 1.16
C GLU A 120 -19.03 12.21 -0.19
N PRO A 121 -19.83 11.61 -1.08
CA PRO A 121 -20.10 12.24 -2.36
C PRO A 121 -20.53 13.67 -2.10
N PHE A 122 -19.81 14.61 -2.67
CA PHE A 122 -20.17 16.03 -2.55
C PHE A 122 -21.55 16.18 -3.18
N GLU A 123 -22.56 16.35 -2.35
CA GLU A 123 -23.88 16.75 -2.82
C GLU A 123 -23.73 18.13 -3.45
N VAL A 124 -23.75 18.17 -4.77
CA VAL A 124 -23.83 19.44 -5.48
C VAL A 124 -25.16 20.08 -5.04
N PRO A 125 -25.13 21.22 -4.33
CA PRO A 125 -26.37 21.87 -3.97
C PRO A 125 -27.15 22.18 -5.24
N THR A 126 -28.35 21.62 -5.32
CA THR A 126 -29.24 21.88 -6.45
C THR A 126 -29.61 23.36 -6.37
N VAL A 127 -29.00 24.15 -7.21
CA VAL A 127 -29.42 25.56 -7.37
C VAL A 127 -30.73 25.53 -8.12
N ALA A 128 -31.78 25.77 -7.41
CA ALA A 128 -33.08 25.97 -8.03
C ALA A 128 -33.13 27.32 -8.73
#